data_4fa2eb0b7434a4e8fb16c4d03ffa16e2
#
_entry.id   4fa2eb0b7434a4e8fb16c4d03ffa16e2
#
_cell.length_a   1.000
_cell.length_b   1.000
_cell.length_c   1.000
_cell.angle_alpha   90.00
_cell.angle_beta   90.00
_cell.angle_gamma   90.00
#
_symmetry.space_group_name_H-M   'P 1'
#
loop_
_entity.id
_entity.type
_entity.pdbx_description
1 polymer ?
#
loop_
_entity_poly.entity_id
_entity_poly.type
_entity_poly.pdbx_seq_one_letter_code
_entity_poly.pdbx_strand_id
1 'polypeptide(L)'
;LVDGEKLPAFMSLRQLNFRVLGNIAAIFAVGLPKPLVAEDQTVDGKKKVVEGHSYHGEAFNEGPRQSAYLMKGMGRVRFPVTTSAQEAQLFFTQGVAQLHGFWHFEAERSFRQAAMLDPDCAMAYWGMAVANRSNTERAKGFIAEAKKRRAKAGKREQLWIDSEVNYWADTKKAKKDRRRKMIRDLESIIFEYPDDI
;
A
#
# COMPACT_ATOMS: atom_id res chain seq x y z
N LEU A 1 -29.80 -11.68 -45.13
CA LEU A 1 -30.14 -12.61 -44.04
C LEU A 1 -28.85 -13.20 -43.48
N VAL A 2 -28.28 -12.59 -42.47
CA VAL A 2 -27.30 -13.22 -41.59
C VAL A 2 -27.52 -12.63 -40.18
N ASP A 3 -27.63 -13.57 -39.26
CA ASP A 3 -28.12 -13.46 -37.91
C ASP A 3 -27.31 -12.50 -37.02
N GLY A 4 -28.06 -11.78 -36.19
CA GLY A 4 -27.49 -10.90 -35.15
C GLY A 4 -27.01 -11.71 -33.95
N GLU A 5 -25.73 -11.71 -33.69
CA GLU A 5 -25.19 -12.15 -32.41
C GLU A 5 -25.34 -11.01 -31.39
N LYS A 6 -26.17 -11.27 -30.40
CA LYS A 6 -26.34 -10.43 -29.21
C LYS A 6 -25.13 -10.59 -28.31
N LEU A 7 -24.46 -9.49 -28.05
CA LEU A 7 -23.48 -9.37 -26.95
C LEU A 7 -24.12 -9.75 -25.60
N PRO A 8 -23.44 -10.50 -24.74
CA PRO A 8 -23.96 -10.84 -23.43
C PRO A 8 -24.02 -9.61 -22.53
N ALA A 9 -25.15 -9.49 -21.85
CA ALA A 9 -25.47 -8.43 -20.93
C ALA A 9 -24.48 -8.36 -19.76
N PHE A 10 -24.09 -7.15 -19.42
CA PHE A 10 -23.39 -6.79 -18.18
C PHE A 10 -24.13 -7.40 -16.97
N MET A 11 -23.47 -8.30 -16.29
CA MET A 11 -23.97 -8.86 -15.04
C MET A 11 -23.91 -7.79 -13.93
N SER A 12 -25.08 -7.46 -13.44
CA SER A 12 -25.32 -6.57 -12.31
C SER A 12 -24.67 -7.11 -11.03
N LEU A 13 -23.94 -6.27 -10.34
CA LEU A 13 -23.26 -6.47 -9.04
C LEU A 13 -24.23 -6.68 -7.83
N ARG A 14 -25.29 -7.45 -8.02
CA ARG A 14 -26.25 -7.71 -6.94
C ARG A 14 -26.62 -9.18 -6.81
N GLN A 15 -25.66 -10.06 -6.67
CA GLN A 15 -25.93 -11.41 -6.12
C GLN A 15 -24.62 -12.13 -5.80
N LEU A 16 -23.94 -11.74 -4.74
CA LEU A 16 -23.06 -12.67 -4.03
C LEU A 16 -23.84 -13.17 -2.81
N ASN A 17 -24.46 -14.33 -2.99
CA ASN A 17 -25.13 -15.05 -1.91
C ASN A 17 -24.13 -15.55 -0.88
N PHE A 18 -24.29 -15.11 0.35
CA PHE A 18 -23.77 -15.76 1.55
C PHE A 18 -24.44 -17.12 1.74
N ARG A 19 -23.79 -18.20 1.41
CA ARG A 19 -24.05 -19.53 1.96
C ARG A 19 -22.82 -20.41 1.78
N VAL A 20 -22.01 -20.52 2.80
CA VAL A 20 -21.46 -21.80 3.28
C VAL A 20 -21.16 -21.61 4.77
N LEU A 21 -22.13 -21.99 5.59
CA LEU A 21 -21.93 -22.43 6.96
C LEU A 21 -21.91 -23.95 6.93
N GLY A 22 -20.88 -24.59 7.42
CA GLY A 22 -20.87 -26.03 7.61
C GLY A 22 -19.51 -26.53 8.08
N ASN A 23 -19.36 -26.59 9.39
CA ASN A 23 -18.55 -27.55 10.19
C ASN A 23 -17.24 -28.06 9.61
N ILE A 24 -16.11 -27.65 10.20
CA ILE A 24 -15.09 -28.60 10.70
C ILE A 24 -14.51 -28.01 12.00
N ALA A 25 -14.96 -28.56 13.13
CA ALA A 25 -14.21 -28.49 14.36
C ALA A 25 -13.16 -29.61 14.32
N ALA A 26 -11.90 -29.25 14.17
CA ALA A 26 -10.76 -30.13 14.43
C ALA A 26 -9.60 -29.31 14.99
N ILE A 27 -9.41 -29.48 16.21
CA ILE A 27 -8.32 -29.27 17.12
C ILE A 27 -6.96 -29.29 16.44
N PHE A 28 -6.30 -28.12 16.38
CA PHE A 28 -4.85 -28.04 16.55
C PHE A 28 -4.57 -26.84 17.46
N ALA A 29 -4.27 -27.14 18.72
CA ALA A 29 -3.66 -26.22 19.67
C ALA A 29 -2.20 -25.99 19.23
N VAL A 30 -2.01 -25.30 18.11
CA VAL A 30 -0.76 -24.63 17.82
C VAL A 30 -0.88 -23.28 18.50
N GLY A 31 -0.03 -23.01 19.50
CA GLY A 31 -0.02 -21.75 20.21
C GLY A 31 -0.05 -20.60 19.22
N LEU A 32 -1.13 -19.83 19.24
CA LEU A 32 -1.22 -18.59 18.49
C LEU A 32 -0.01 -17.74 18.87
N PRO A 33 0.82 -17.29 17.94
CA PRO A 33 1.83 -16.32 18.26
C PRO A 33 1.11 -15.18 18.97
N LYS A 34 1.61 -14.80 20.16
CA LYS A 34 1.13 -13.61 20.87
C LYS A 34 1.06 -12.50 19.83
N PRO A 35 -0.03 -11.69 19.77
CA PRO A 35 -0.04 -10.53 18.93
C PRO A 35 1.21 -9.74 19.27
N LEU A 36 2.09 -9.51 18.28
CA LEU A 36 3.18 -8.55 18.40
C LEU A 36 2.50 -7.18 18.61
N VAL A 37 2.23 -6.87 19.86
CA VAL A 37 2.02 -5.51 20.28
C VAL A 37 3.40 -4.90 20.04
N ALA A 38 3.50 -3.98 19.10
CA ALA A 38 4.72 -3.19 18.97
C ALA A 38 4.97 -2.62 20.37
N GLU A 39 6.01 -3.12 21.04
CA GLU A 39 6.49 -2.50 22.24
C GLU A 39 6.70 -1.02 21.89
N ASP A 40 6.12 -0.14 22.69
CA ASP A 40 6.29 1.29 22.53
C ASP A 40 7.81 1.51 22.46
N GLN A 41 8.33 1.78 21.25
CA GLN A 41 9.77 1.86 21.03
C GLN A 41 10.28 3.13 21.71
N THR A 42 10.44 3.04 23.02
CA THR A 42 11.07 4.07 23.82
C THR A 42 12.55 3.74 23.96
N VAL A 43 13.39 4.63 23.47
CA VAL A 43 14.81 4.67 23.84
C VAL A 43 14.92 5.72 24.92
N ASP A 44 15.43 5.36 26.07
CA ASP A 44 15.56 6.24 27.26
C ASP A 44 14.25 6.91 27.71
N GLY A 45 13.12 6.18 27.67
CA GLY A 45 11.83 6.71 28.09
C GLY A 45 11.20 7.74 27.14
N LYS A 46 11.84 8.03 26.01
CA LYS A 46 11.29 8.90 24.96
C LYS A 46 10.82 8.06 23.77
N LYS A 47 9.65 8.37 23.22
CA LYS A 47 9.16 7.74 22.00
C LYS A 47 10.16 7.92 20.88
N LYS A 48 10.51 6.83 20.21
CA LYS A 48 11.37 6.88 19.04
C LYS A 48 10.71 7.72 17.95
N VAL A 49 11.43 8.69 17.45
CA VAL A 49 10.95 9.63 16.44
C VAL A 49 11.52 9.24 15.09
N VAL A 50 10.69 9.25 14.06
CA VAL A 50 11.06 9.01 12.67
C VAL A 50 11.34 10.34 12.00
N GLU A 51 12.58 10.56 11.59
CA GLU A 51 12.98 11.77 10.89
C GLU A 51 12.22 11.93 9.56
N GLY A 52 11.99 13.17 9.17
CA GLY A 52 11.36 13.49 7.91
C GLY A 52 9.87 13.14 7.82
N HIS A 53 9.17 13.06 8.94
CA HIS A 53 7.76 12.73 9.00
C HIS A 53 6.88 13.96 9.28
N SER A 54 6.15 14.49 8.29
CA SER A 54 5.36 15.72 8.42
C SER A 54 4.09 15.74 7.55
N TYR A 55 3.15 16.62 7.89
CA TYR A 55 2.01 16.99 7.05
C TYR A 55 2.38 17.93 5.92
N HIS A 56 3.32 18.83 6.20
CA HIS A 56 3.71 19.94 5.36
C HIS A 56 5.17 19.78 5.00
N GLY A 57 5.61 20.54 4.04
CA GLY A 57 6.99 20.58 3.63
C GLY A 57 7.33 19.57 2.53
N GLU A 58 8.61 19.41 2.33
CA GLU A 58 9.18 18.57 1.29
C GLU A 58 9.24 17.09 1.69
N ALA A 59 9.54 16.22 0.73
CA ALA A 59 9.38 14.78 0.89
C ALA A 59 10.10 14.18 2.10
N PHE A 60 11.30 14.62 2.44
CA PHE A 60 12.10 14.00 3.49
C PHE A 60 12.70 15.00 4.50
N ASN A 61 12.42 16.27 4.37
CA ASN A 61 13.10 17.32 5.13
C ASN A 61 12.16 18.01 6.12
N GLU A 62 11.68 17.27 7.10
CA GLU A 62 10.61 17.80 7.96
C GLU A 62 10.89 17.67 9.44
N GLY A 63 12.09 17.27 9.79
CA GLY A 63 12.51 17.13 11.19
C GLY A 63 11.87 15.95 11.93
N PRO A 64 12.11 15.87 13.23
CA PRO A 64 11.67 14.75 14.05
C PRO A 64 10.15 14.70 14.20
N ARG A 65 9.58 13.50 14.07
CA ARG A 65 8.14 13.24 14.20
C ARG A 65 7.90 12.03 15.08
N GLN A 66 6.68 11.95 15.58
CA GLN A 66 6.26 10.81 16.36
C GLN A 66 6.23 9.53 15.49
N SER A 67 6.80 8.44 15.98
CA SER A 67 6.75 7.13 15.29
C SER A 67 5.31 6.65 15.11
N ALA A 68 5.09 5.80 14.12
CA ALA A 68 3.83 5.08 14.00
C ALA A 68 3.70 4.02 15.11
N TYR A 69 2.48 3.64 15.42
CA TYR A 69 2.15 2.50 16.27
C TYR A 69 1.13 1.61 15.55
N LEU A 70 1.09 0.34 15.88
CA LEU A 70 0.12 -0.59 15.29
C LEU A 70 -1.26 -0.38 15.93
N MET A 71 -2.23 -0.01 15.10
CA MET A 71 -3.60 0.28 15.51
C MET A 71 -4.45 -0.99 15.46
N LYS A 72 -5.33 -1.16 16.43
CA LYS A 72 -6.35 -2.23 16.42
C LYS A 72 -7.54 -1.81 15.54
N GLY A 73 -8.25 -2.80 14.99
CA GLY A 73 -9.51 -2.53 14.28
C GLY A 73 -9.35 -2.01 12.84
N MET A 74 -8.16 -2.08 12.27
CA MET A 74 -7.88 -1.61 10.90
C MET A 74 -8.41 -2.53 9.78
N GLY A 75 -9.21 -3.56 10.14
CA GLY A 75 -9.70 -4.52 9.17
C GLY A 75 -8.67 -5.60 8.79
N ARG A 76 -8.99 -6.34 7.72
CA ARG A 76 -8.10 -7.39 7.20
C ARG A 76 -7.66 -6.98 5.80
N VAL A 77 -6.44 -6.53 5.69
CA VAL A 77 -5.78 -6.22 4.41
C VAL A 77 -4.69 -7.27 4.18
N ARG A 78 -4.64 -7.81 2.98
CA ARG A 78 -3.58 -8.71 2.54
C ARG A 78 -2.84 -8.10 1.37
N PHE A 79 -1.69 -7.52 1.64
CA PHE A 79 -0.81 -6.97 0.63
C PHE A 79 0.65 -7.31 1.01
N PRO A 80 1.11 -8.52 0.67
CA PRO A 80 2.48 -8.91 0.97
C PRO A 80 3.47 -8.10 0.14
N VAL A 81 4.59 -7.71 0.76
CA VAL A 81 5.68 -6.98 0.10
C VAL A 81 7.02 -7.61 0.38
N THR A 82 7.96 -7.39 -0.51
CA THR A 82 9.35 -7.80 -0.32
C THR A 82 9.98 -6.93 0.75
N THR A 83 10.28 -7.54 1.88
CA THR A 83 10.94 -6.89 3.02
C THR A 83 11.73 -7.90 3.84
N SER A 84 12.84 -7.46 4.42
CA SER A 84 13.66 -8.25 5.35
C SER A 84 13.13 -8.21 6.78
N ALA A 85 12.20 -7.29 7.10
CA ALA A 85 11.69 -7.05 8.44
C ALA A 85 10.18 -7.36 8.53
N GLN A 86 9.80 -8.36 9.33
CA GLN A 86 8.39 -8.71 9.54
C GLN A 86 7.57 -7.53 10.06
N GLU A 87 8.14 -6.71 10.92
CA GLU A 87 7.47 -5.53 11.46
C GLU A 87 7.22 -4.47 10.38
N ALA A 88 8.13 -4.33 9.40
CA ALA A 88 7.91 -3.44 8.24
C ALA A 88 6.69 -3.87 7.44
N GLN A 89 6.47 -5.19 7.26
CA GLN A 89 5.26 -5.72 6.62
C GLN A 89 4.00 -5.32 7.39
N LEU A 90 4.01 -5.35 8.72
CA LEU A 90 2.85 -4.98 9.54
C LEU A 90 2.50 -3.50 9.36
N PHE A 91 3.49 -2.62 9.45
CA PHE A 91 3.28 -1.18 9.21
C PHE A 91 2.88 -0.88 7.77
N PHE A 92 3.45 -1.58 6.79
CA PHE A 92 3.03 -1.45 5.40
C PHE A 92 1.55 -1.82 5.22
N THR A 93 1.14 -2.96 5.74
CA THR A 93 -0.25 -3.43 5.68
C THR A 93 -1.21 -2.44 6.35
N GLN A 94 -0.82 -1.91 7.52
CA GLN A 94 -1.58 -0.86 8.19
C GLN A 94 -1.71 0.40 7.32
N GLY A 95 -0.62 0.83 6.69
CA GLY A 95 -0.62 1.98 5.79
C GLY A 95 -1.60 1.80 4.63
N VAL A 96 -1.67 0.59 4.04
CA VAL A 96 -2.65 0.26 2.99
C VAL A 96 -4.08 0.34 3.54
N ALA A 97 -4.36 -0.22 4.72
CA ALA A 97 -5.67 -0.12 5.35
C ALA A 97 -6.08 1.34 5.59
N GLN A 98 -5.15 2.16 6.05
CA GLN A 98 -5.37 3.59 6.28
C GLN A 98 -5.62 4.36 4.99
N LEU A 99 -4.95 4.01 3.87
CA LEU A 99 -5.25 4.57 2.55
C LEU A 99 -6.69 4.30 2.13
N HIS A 100 -7.19 3.08 2.32
CA HIS A 100 -8.57 2.72 2.04
C HIS A 100 -9.56 3.45 2.97
N GLY A 101 -9.13 3.78 4.19
CA GLY A 101 -9.89 4.60 5.14
C GLY A 101 -9.77 6.11 4.90
N PHE A 102 -9.07 6.55 3.84
CA PHE A 102 -8.77 7.97 3.55
C PHE A 102 -7.93 8.67 4.62
N TRP A 103 -7.25 7.93 5.48
CA TRP A 103 -6.36 8.46 6.51
C TRP A 103 -4.94 8.67 5.96
N HIS A 104 -4.81 9.54 4.99
CA HIS A 104 -3.57 9.72 4.22
C HIS A 104 -2.35 10.07 5.08
N PHE A 105 -2.52 10.90 6.10
CA PHE A 105 -1.40 11.29 6.99
C PHE A 105 -0.93 10.12 7.86
N GLU A 106 -1.84 9.34 8.41
CA GLU A 106 -1.49 8.14 9.17
C GLU A 106 -0.93 7.04 8.29
N ALA A 107 -1.43 6.92 7.05
CA ALA A 107 -0.88 6.02 6.05
C ALA A 107 0.58 6.37 5.74
N GLU A 108 0.88 7.64 5.47
CA GLU A 108 2.26 8.10 5.29
C GLU A 108 3.13 7.77 6.51
N ARG A 109 2.63 7.99 7.73
CA ARG A 109 3.34 7.67 8.97
C ARG A 109 3.67 6.18 9.06
N SER A 110 2.72 5.32 8.75
CA SER A 110 2.92 3.87 8.75
C SER A 110 3.92 3.43 7.68
N PHE A 111 3.86 3.97 6.47
CA PHE A 111 4.82 3.66 5.42
C PHE A 111 6.23 4.17 5.74
N ARG A 112 6.37 5.33 6.38
CA ARG A 112 7.66 5.83 6.85
C ARG A 112 8.25 4.91 7.92
N GLN A 113 7.43 4.41 8.84
CA GLN A 113 7.87 3.45 9.83
C GLN A 113 8.35 2.15 9.16
N ALA A 114 7.63 1.65 8.14
CA ALA A 114 8.07 0.50 7.36
C ALA A 114 9.42 0.77 6.66
N ALA A 115 9.60 1.94 6.04
CA ALA A 115 10.84 2.32 5.39
C ALA A 115 12.01 2.52 6.40
N MET A 116 11.73 2.91 7.63
CA MET A 116 12.73 3.01 8.69
C MET A 116 13.20 1.62 9.15
N LEU A 117 12.27 0.67 9.28
CA LEU A 117 12.57 -0.71 9.69
C LEU A 117 13.27 -1.49 8.57
N ASP A 118 12.93 -1.22 7.32
CA ASP A 118 13.57 -1.76 6.14
C ASP A 118 13.74 -0.67 5.06
N PRO A 119 14.89 0.00 5.03
CA PRO A 119 15.17 1.05 4.03
C PRO A 119 15.18 0.56 2.59
N ASP A 120 15.23 -0.74 2.35
CA ASP A 120 15.21 -1.35 1.03
C ASP A 120 13.80 -1.75 0.57
N CYS A 121 12.81 -1.69 1.45
CA CYS A 121 11.41 -1.95 1.11
C CYS A 121 10.89 -0.89 0.14
N ALA A 122 10.97 -1.17 -1.17
CA ALA A 122 10.55 -0.24 -2.23
C ALA A 122 9.08 0.17 -2.12
N MET A 123 8.22 -0.77 -1.69
CA MET A 123 6.79 -0.54 -1.57
C MET A 123 6.43 0.44 -0.44
N ALA A 124 7.26 0.58 0.58
CA ALA A 124 7.05 1.61 1.61
C ALA A 124 7.12 3.02 1.00
N TYR A 125 8.06 3.26 0.10
CA TYR A 125 8.18 4.54 -0.61
C TYR A 125 7.07 4.73 -1.64
N TRP A 126 6.63 3.67 -2.32
CA TRP A 126 5.45 3.68 -3.16
C TRP A 126 4.20 4.09 -2.35
N GLY A 127 4.01 3.50 -1.17
CA GLY A 127 2.90 3.82 -0.27
C GLY A 127 2.90 5.30 0.15
N MET A 128 4.06 5.86 0.48
CA MET A 128 4.21 7.29 0.78
C MET A 128 3.82 8.16 -0.44
N ALA A 129 4.20 7.78 -1.66
CA ALA A 129 3.82 8.50 -2.87
C ALA A 129 2.31 8.51 -3.07
N VAL A 130 1.66 7.35 -2.89
CA VAL A 130 0.21 7.20 -3.01
C VAL A 130 -0.53 8.03 -1.95
N ALA A 131 -0.05 8.02 -0.71
CA ALA A 131 -0.61 8.83 0.37
C ALA A 131 -0.53 10.34 0.10
N ASN A 132 0.41 10.76 -0.74
CA ASN A 132 0.68 12.17 -1.05
C ASN A 132 0.24 12.61 -2.46
N ARG A 133 -0.68 11.91 -3.11
CA ARG A 133 -1.13 12.26 -4.49
C ARG A 133 -1.71 13.67 -4.64
N SER A 134 -2.14 14.30 -3.57
CA SER A 134 -2.57 15.71 -3.56
C SER A 134 -1.40 16.70 -3.57
N ASN A 135 -0.21 16.28 -3.15
CA ASN A 135 1.01 17.08 -3.17
C ASN A 135 2.00 16.51 -4.19
N THR A 136 2.09 17.17 -5.36
CA THR A 136 2.89 16.70 -6.51
C THR A 136 4.36 16.53 -6.16
N GLU A 137 4.95 17.45 -5.44
CA GLU A 137 6.40 17.42 -5.15
C GLU A 137 6.73 16.30 -4.18
N ARG A 138 5.91 16.12 -3.14
CA ARG A 138 6.08 14.99 -2.21
C ARG A 138 5.89 13.65 -2.91
N ALA A 139 4.82 13.49 -3.68
CA ALA A 139 4.55 12.26 -4.41
C ALA A 139 5.69 11.90 -5.38
N LYS A 140 6.22 12.87 -6.12
CA LYS A 140 7.37 12.67 -7.00
C LYS A 140 8.64 12.31 -6.24
N GLY A 141 8.91 12.95 -5.11
CA GLY A 141 10.05 12.64 -4.26
C GLY A 141 10.00 11.19 -3.79
N PHE A 142 8.87 10.76 -3.24
CA PHE A 142 8.71 9.40 -2.74
C PHE A 142 8.75 8.34 -3.83
N ILE A 143 8.09 8.57 -4.97
CA ILE A 143 8.12 7.57 -6.05
C ILE A 143 9.50 7.46 -6.70
N ALA A 144 10.28 8.51 -6.71
CA ALA A 144 11.68 8.45 -7.13
C ALA A 144 12.51 7.54 -6.22
N GLU A 145 12.28 7.56 -4.90
CA GLU A 145 12.91 6.66 -3.94
C GLU A 145 12.46 5.20 -4.12
N ALA A 146 11.18 4.96 -4.39
CA ALA A 146 10.68 3.63 -4.75
C ALA A 146 11.36 3.10 -6.02
N LYS A 147 11.49 3.94 -7.06
CA LYS A 147 12.15 3.62 -8.32
C LYS A 147 13.61 3.21 -8.13
N LYS A 148 14.36 3.89 -7.26
CA LYS A 148 15.76 3.53 -6.95
C LYS A 148 15.88 2.11 -6.38
N ARG A 149 14.87 1.66 -5.64
CA ARG A 149 14.81 0.35 -4.96
C ARG A 149 14.08 -0.72 -5.76
N ARG A 150 13.52 -0.37 -6.90
CA ARG A 150 12.64 -1.22 -7.72
C ARG A 150 13.24 -2.60 -8.00
N ALA A 151 14.54 -2.69 -8.27
CA ALA A 151 15.22 -3.94 -8.57
C ALA A 151 15.24 -4.94 -7.40
N LYS A 152 15.00 -4.47 -6.15
CA LYS A 152 14.91 -5.31 -4.96
C LYS A 152 13.49 -5.83 -4.72
N ALA A 153 12.50 -5.28 -5.38
CA ALA A 153 11.10 -5.65 -5.27
C ALA A 153 10.75 -6.85 -6.17
N GLY A 154 9.75 -7.62 -5.78
CA GLY A 154 9.19 -8.70 -6.60
C GLY A 154 8.53 -8.18 -7.88
N LYS A 155 8.33 -9.05 -8.89
CA LYS A 155 7.76 -8.64 -10.19
C LYS A 155 6.42 -7.92 -10.05
N ARG A 156 5.51 -8.43 -9.22
CA ARG A 156 4.22 -7.82 -8.92
C ARG A 156 4.39 -6.38 -8.38
N GLU A 157 5.26 -6.21 -7.43
CA GLU A 157 5.53 -4.90 -6.79
C GLU A 157 6.15 -3.92 -7.78
N GLN A 158 7.01 -4.43 -8.68
CA GLN A 158 7.59 -3.62 -9.75
C GLN A 158 6.53 -3.01 -10.66
N LEU A 159 5.45 -3.75 -10.96
CA LEU A 159 4.32 -3.23 -11.75
C LEU A 159 3.58 -2.10 -11.02
N TRP A 160 3.35 -2.25 -9.71
CA TRP A 160 2.77 -1.19 -8.88
C TRP A 160 3.64 0.07 -8.87
N ILE A 161 4.95 -0.09 -8.71
CA ILE A 161 5.91 1.03 -8.73
C ILE A 161 5.92 1.69 -10.11
N ASP A 162 5.98 0.89 -11.18
CA ASP A 162 6.02 1.40 -12.56
C ASP A 162 4.75 2.17 -12.93
N SER A 163 3.59 1.70 -12.51
CA SER A 163 2.31 2.42 -12.70
C SER A 163 2.36 3.82 -12.09
N GLU A 164 2.84 3.95 -10.87
CA GLU A 164 2.95 5.25 -10.19
C GLU A 164 4.07 6.11 -10.78
N VAL A 165 5.23 5.52 -11.14
CA VAL A 165 6.31 6.21 -11.87
C VAL A 165 5.80 6.78 -13.19
N ASN A 166 5.06 5.99 -13.97
CA ASN A 166 4.46 6.43 -15.24
C ASN A 166 3.47 7.58 -15.04
N TYR A 167 2.67 7.53 -13.97
CA TYR A 167 1.72 8.59 -13.67
C TYR A 167 2.39 9.94 -13.42
N TRP A 168 3.56 9.94 -12.79
CA TRP A 168 4.31 11.17 -12.47
C TRP A 168 5.37 11.56 -13.48
N ALA A 169 5.69 10.70 -14.47
CA ALA A 169 6.77 10.92 -15.43
C ALA A 169 6.57 12.16 -16.29
N ASP A 170 5.33 12.45 -16.68
CA ASP A 170 5.03 13.58 -17.55
C ASP A 170 3.84 14.41 -17.01
N THR A 171 4.15 15.32 -16.11
CA THR A 171 3.15 16.20 -15.50
C THR A 171 2.64 17.30 -16.42
N LYS A 172 3.25 17.46 -17.62
CA LYS A 172 2.77 18.38 -18.67
C LYS A 172 1.53 17.81 -19.39
N LYS A 173 1.40 16.49 -19.44
CA LYS A 173 0.18 15.85 -19.96
C LYS A 173 -1.02 16.13 -19.06
N ALA A 174 -2.20 16.24 -19.69
CA ALA A 174 -3.44 16.42 -18.96
C ALA A 174 -3.65 15.33 -17.91
N LYS A 175 -4.09 15.71 -16.72
CA LYS A 175 -4.33 14.78 -15.60
C LYS A 175 -5.24 13.61 -16.00
N LYS A 176 -6.24 13.87 -16.89
CA LYS A 176 -7.15 12.86 -17.43
C LYS A 176 -6.40 11.75 -18.19
N ASP A 177 -5.43 12.12 -19.02
CA ASP A 177 -4.71 11.14 -19.85
C ASP A 177 -3.72 10.34 -19.02
N ARG A 178 -3.08 10.95 -18.03
CA ARG A 178 -2.25 10.24 -17.05
C ARG A 178 -3.07 9.23 -16.24
N ARG A 179 -4.28 9.60 -15.81
CA ARG A 179 -5.20 8.70 -15.12
C ARG A 179 -5.65 7.53 -16.00
N ARG A 180 -5.99 7.78 -17.28
CA ARG A 180 -6.35 6.72 -18.22
C ARG A 180 -5.23 5.71 -18.42
N LYS A 181 -3.98 6.20 -18.54
CA LYS A 181 -2.82 5.31 -18.62
C LYS A 181 -2.68 4.48 -17.35
N MET A 182 -2.77 5.10 -16.18
CA MET A 182 -2.69 4.43 -14.90
C MET A 182 -3.77 3.35 -14.74
N ILE A 183 -5.00 3.61 -15.17
CA ILE A 183 -6.09 2.61 -15.14
C ILE A 183 -5.67 1.38 -15.96
N ARG A 184 -5.15 1.54 -17.17
CA ARG A 184 -4.67 0.41 -17.98
C ARG A 184 -3.52 -0.33 -17.32
N ASP A 185 -2.57 0.38 -16.70
CA ASP A 185 -1.47 -0.25 -15.98
C ASP A 185 -2.02 -1.10 -14.80
N LEU A 186 -3.02 -0.59 -14.06
CA LEU A 186 -3.67 -1.31 -12.97
C LEU A 186 -4.52 -2.51 -13.47
N GLU A 187 -5.25 -2.36 -14.56
CA GLU A 187 -6.00 -3.47 -15.20
C GLU A 187 -5.06 -4.61 -15.59
N SER A 188 -3.86 -4.30 -16.08
CA SER A 188 -2.85 -5.31 -16.39
C SER A 188 -2.35 -6.03 -15.14
N ILE A 189 -2.20 -5.32 -14.01
CA ILE A 189 -1.82 -5.93 -12.73
C ILE A 189 -2.91 -6.89 -12.26
N ILE A 190 -4.18 -6.48 -12.29
CA ILE A 190 -5.33 -7.31 -11.89
C ILE A 190 -5.41 -8.56 -12.77
N PHE A 191 -5.14 -8.44 -14.06
CA PHE A 191 -5.15 -9.58 -14.98
C PHE A 191 -4.03 -10.58 -14.67
N GLU A 192 -2.82 -10.10 -14.35
CA GLU A 192 -1.66 -10.95 -14.05
C GLU A 192 -1.70 -11.51 -12.62
N TYR A 193 -2.28 -10.75 -11.67
CA TYR A 193 -2.37 -11.09 -10.25
C TYR A 193 -3.81 -10.91 -9.73
N PRO A 194 -4.76 -11.80 -10.10
CA PRO A 194 -6.18 -11.62 -9.79
C PRO A 194 -6.51 -11.67 -8.29
N ASP A 195 -5.63 -12.25 -7.48
CA ASP A 195 -5.79 -12.34 -6.03
C ASP A 195 -5.25 -11.12 -5.26
N ASP A 196 -4.83 -10.09 -5.99
CA ASP A 196 -4.16 -8.90 -5.43
C ASP A 196 -5.16 -7.79 -4.98
N ILE A 197 -6.45 -8.11 -4.90
CA ILE A 197 -7.54 -7.18 -4.60
C ILE A 197 -8.22 -7.58 -3.27
#